data_5fec0a3c41201fdb383aaf19eaa74050
#
_entry.id   5fec0a3c41201fdb383aaf19eaa74050
#
_cell.length_a   1.000
_cell.length_b   1.000
_cell.length_c   1.000
_cell.angle_alpha   90.00
_cell.angle_beta   90.00
_cell.angle_gamma   90.00
#
_symmetry.space_group_name_H-M   'P 1'
#
loop_
_entity.id
_entity.type
_entity.pdbx_description
1 polymer ?
#
loop_
_entity_poly.entity_id
_entity_poly.type
_entity_poly.pdbx_seq_one_letter_code
_entity_poly.pdbx_strand_id
1 'polypeptide(L)'
;MNRQLTKLSLVALLICLFSGLAYAQEPSGYYKKAEGKCQKELLKQLCEIVGPHKNVGYDGLWNVYKDSDIRPGTNYYWDMYSTSKFREGQQKCGNYSHVGDCVNREHSFPKSWFKEGQPMKSDAFHVYPTDGKVNGQRSNFPYGECANGTTLPSSNGVDALGKLGKSTFPGYSGTVFEPVDEYKGDFARSYFYMAACYNDKIASWSSPMLAGNSYPCYTTWAVNLLLKWNEQDPVSQKEIDRNNAVYKHQNNRNPFIDHPELAEYIWGDKQNIGWTPGGVVDPKITSPYNGSTVDFGVTAVNTTLTYTVNVKAEGLTQNVAVSVAGAGFKASAASIAAADANKGTSINLTYSSAVQASATGTLTLTSGSAKSVVTLKAQAVDGIPALSASNVTADGFTARWVDVDKNGGDYTLNVYLADGTTLVPGFPKAVKAAAQQYAVTDLEYLTE
;
A
#
# COMPACT_ATOMS: atom_id res chain seq x y z
N MET A 1 -20.13 26.42 -57.67
CA MET A 1 -18.76 26.19 -57.18
C MET A 1 -18.87 25.70 -55.74
N ASN A 2 -18.97 24.36 -55.56
CA ASN A 2 -19.17 23.73 -54.25
C ASN A 2 -17.80 23.52 -53.60
N ARG A 3 -17.62 24.07 -52.40
CA ARG A 3 -16.52 23.68 -51.50
C ARG A 3 -17.07 22.74 -50.41
N GLN A 4 -16.74 21.47 -50.51
CA GLN A 4 -16.91 20.51 -49.43
C GLN A 4 -15.87 20.79 -48.33
N LEU A 5 -16.34 21.03 -47.13
CA LEU A 5 -15.53 21.04 -45.91
C LEU A 5 -15.41 19.62 -45.37
N THR A 6 -14.26 19.02 -45.51
CA THR A 6 -13.89 17.74 -44.90
C THR A 6 -13.71 17.94 -43.41
N LYS A 7 -14.56 17.28 -42.61
CA LYS A 7 -14.41 17.20 -41.17
C LYS A 7 -13.26 16.21 -40.85
N LEU A 8 -12.14 16.69 -40.38
CA LEU A 8 -11.11 15.85 -39.75
C LEU A 8 -11.59 15.48 -38.34
N SER A 9 -11.94 14.21 -38.16
CA SER A 9 -12.18 13.64 -36.84
C SER A 9 -10.82 13.37 -36.19
N LEU A 10 -10.48 14.13 -35.18
CA LEU A 10 -9.32 13.90 -34.33
C LEU A 10 -9.68 12.76 -33.34
N VAL A 11 -9.27 11.55 -33.66
CA VAL A 11 -9.30 10.43 -32.73
C VAL A 11 -8.11 10.62 -31.78
N ALA A 12 -8.39 11.13 -30.59
CA ALA A 12 -7.41 11.14 -29.51
C ALA A 12 -7.21 9.68 -29.03
N LEU A 13 -6.10 9.07 -29.45
CA LEU A 13 -5.66 7.78 -28.94
C LEU A 13 -5.17 8.00 -27.50
N LEU A 14 -6.03 7.69 -26.54
CA LEU A 14 -5.68 7.67 -25.11
C LEU A 14 -4.79 6.44 -24.90
N ILE A 15 -3.47 6.62 -25.00
CA ILE A 15 -2.51 5.62 -24.57
C ILE A 15 -2.58 5.57 -23.05
N CYS A 16 -3.39 4.66 -22.50
CA CYS A 16 -3.25 4.24 -21.11
C CYS A 16 -1.87 3.63 -20.96
N LEU A 17 -0.91 4.41 -20.45
CA LEU A 17 0.30 3.89 -19.86
C LEU A 17 -0.11 3.02 -18.66
N PHE A 18 -0.34 1.75 -18.92
CA PHE A 18 -0.24 0.73 -17.90
C PHE A 18 1.23 0.79 -17.44
N SER A 19 1.49 1.44 -16.34
CA SER A 19 2.65 1.13 -15.50
C SER A 19 2.43 -0.30 -15.02
N GLY A 20 2.83 -1.26 -15.87
CA GLY A 20 2.95 -2.64 -15.45
C GLY A 20 3.86 -2.65 -14.24
N LEU A 21 3.35 -3.05 -13.10
CA LEU A 21 4.18 -3.47 -11.98
C LEU A 21 5.18 -4.45 -12.59
N ALA A 22 6.45 -4.07 -12.64
CA ALA A 22 7.51 -4.95 -13.08
C ALA A 22 7.65 -6.02 -11.99
N TYR A 23 6.91 -7.12 -12.14
CA TYR A 23 7.11 -8.29 -11.31
C TYR A 23 8.56 -8.74 -11.44
N ALA A 24 9.15 -9.15 -10.32
CA ALA A 24 10.46 -9.77 -10.30
C ALA A 24 10.50 -10.85 -11.39
N GLN A 25 11.48 -10.73 -12.32
CA GLN A 25 11.62 -11.72 -13.39
C GLN A 25 12.39 -12.93 -12.88
N GLU A 26 11.75 -13.75 -12.07
CA GLU A 26 12.31 -15.05 -11.73
C GLU A 26 12.34 -15.96 -12.96
N PRO A 27 13.36 -16.82 -13.08
CA PRO A 27 13.35 -17.85 -14.11
C PRO A 27 12.15 -18.80 -13.95
N SER A 28 11.52 -19.17 -15.06
CA SER A 28 10.36 -20.09 -15.03
C SER A 28 10.67 -21.35 -14.24
N GLY A 29 9.84 -21.64 -13.23
CA GLY A 29 9.96 -22.81 -12.37
C GLY A 29 11.10 -22.74 -11.35
N TYR A 30 11.71 -21.59 -11.10
CA TYR A 30 12.83 -21.43 -10.18
C TYR A 30 12.50 -21.97 -8.78
N TYR A 31 11.29 -21.69 -8.27
CA TYR A 31 10.82 -22.16 -6.97
C TYR A 31 9.90 -23.40 -7.04
N LYS A 32 9.79 -24.06 -8.18
CA LYS A 32 8.88 -25.22 -8.37
C LYS A 32 9.00 -26.30 -7.30
N LYS A 33 10.22 -26.58 -6.83
CA LYS A 33 10.47 -27.59 -5.80
C LYS A 33 9.95 -27.19 -4.41
N ALA A 34 9.69 -25.90 -4.18
CA ALA A 34 9.17 -25.36 -2.91
C ALA A 34 7.64 -25.46 -2.81
N GLU A 35 6.94 -25.64 -3.93
CA GLU A 35 5.47 -25.73 -3.95
C GLU A 35 4.96 -26.88 -3.06
N GLY A 36 3.84 -26.63 -2.39
CA GLY A 36 3.18 -27.56 -1.48
C GLY A 36 3.87 -27.74 -0.13
N LYS A 37 5.01 -27.07 0.12
CA LYS A 37 5.75 -27.15 1.40
C LYS A 37 5.40 -25.96 2.30
N CYS A 38 5.62 -26.13 3.61
CA CYS A 38 5.48 -25.11 4.64
C CYS A 38 6.53 -25.28 5.73
N GLN A 39 6.64 -24.32 6.65
CA GLN A 39 7.51 -24.38 7.83
C GLN A 39 8.95 -24.82 7.51
N LYS A 40 9.46 -25.75 8.32
CA LYS A 40 10.82 -26.30 8.21
C LYS A 40 11.13 -26.90 6.84
N GLU A 41 10.17 -27.61 6.25
CA GLU A 41 10.35 -28.26 4.95
C GLU A 41 10.46 -27.21 3.81
N LEU A 42 9.67 -26.15 3.88
CA LEU A 42 9.77 -25.04 2.94
C LEU A 42 11.12 -24.33 3.06
N LEU A 43 11.53 -23.99 4.28
CA LEU A 43 12.80 -23.32 4.54
C LEU A 43 14.00 -24.14 4.07
N LYS A 44 14.00 -25.45 4.33
CA LYS A 44 15.01 -26.39 3.84
C LYS A 44 15.05 -26.45 2.31
N GLN A 45 13.88 -26.49 1.67
CA GLN A 45 13.83 -26.53 0.21
C GLN A 45 14.32 -25.23 -0.43
N LEU A 46 14.02 -24.08 0.20
CA LEU A 46 14.58 -22.80 -0.25
C LEU A 46 16.11 -22.80 -0.12
N CYS A 47 16.68 -23.39 0.94
CA CYS A 47 18.13 -23.55 1.06
C CYS A 47 18.73 -24.35 -0.11
N GLU A 48 18.07 -25.42 -0.54
CA GLU A 48 18.51 -26.20 -1.69
C GLU A 48 18.43 -25.43 -3.02
N ILE A 49 17.51 -24.48 -3.13
CA ILE A 49 17.31 -23.66 -4.34
C ILE A 49 18.28 -22.47 -4.38
N VAL A 50 18.38 -21.70 -3.30
CA VAL A 50 19.11 -20.43 -3.31
C VAL A 50 20.49 -20.50 -2.63
N GLY A 51 20.77 -21.55 -1.86
CA GLY A 51 22.06 -21.77 -1.19
C GLY A 51 23.23 -21.97 -2.17
N PRO A 52 23.08 -22.76 -3.23
CA PRO A 52 24.10 -22.85 -4.28
C PRO A 52 24.21 -21.54 -5.07
N HIS A 53 25.20 -20.72 -4.76
CA HIS A 53 25.42 -19.45 -5.44
C HIS A 53 26.91 -19.15 -5.61
N LYS A 54 27.20 -18.24 -6.54
CA LYS A 54 28.58 -17.80 -6.81
C LYS A 54 29.02 -16.81 -5.72
N ASN A 55 30.10 -17.13 -5.02
CA ASN A 55 30.78 -16.18 -4.15
C ASN A 55 31.52 -15.11 -5.00
N VAL A 56 31.07 -13.88 -4.92
CA VAL A 56 31.67 -12.76 -5.68
C VAL A 56 32.96 -12.23 -5.04
N GLY A 57 33.27 -12.66 -3.83
CA GLY A 57 34.38 -12.13 -3.03
C GLY A 57 34.08 -10.76 -2.43
N TYR A 58 34.73 -10.43 -1.31
CA TYR A 58 34.41 -9.21 -0.56
C TYR A 58 34.66 -7.93 -1.40
N ASP A 59 35.77 -7.88 -2.15
CA ASP A 59 36.05 -6.74 -3.03
C ASP A 59 35.18 -6.75 -4.29
N GLY A 60 34.72 -7.92 -4.73
CA GLY A 60 33.80 -8.06 -5.84
C GLY A 60 32.43 -7.44 -5.60
N LEU A 61 32.03 -7.22 -4.35
CA LEU A 61 30.78 -6.51 -4.00
C LEU A 61 30.71 -5.12 -4.64
N TRP A 62 31.84 -4.42 -4.78
CA TRP A 62 31.85 -3.13 -5.46
C TRP A 62 31.44 -3.20 -6.94
N ASN A 63 31.69 -4.33 -7.61
CA ASN A 63 31.22 -4.54 -8.97
C ASN A 63 29.73 -4.89 -9.00
N VAL A 64 29.23 -5.61 -8.00
CA VAL A 64 27.79 -5.88 -7.88
C VAL A 64 27.02 -4.57 -7.69
N TYR A 65 27.49 -3.68 -6.81
CA TYR A 65 26.82 -2.41 -6.49
C TYR A 65 26.67 -1.46 -7.66
N LYS A 66 27.53 -1.54 -8.68
CA LYS A 66 27.40 -0.76 -9.92
C LYS A 66 26.07 -1.03 -10.64
N ASP A 67 25.61 -2.27 -10.57
CA ASP A 67 24.40 -2.72 -11.24
C ASP A 67 23.18 -2.74 -10.30
N SER A 68 23.41 -2.95 -8.98
CA SER A 68 22.35 -3.26 -8.04
C SER A 68 21.99 -2.12 -7.07
N ASP A 69 22.92 -1.22 -6.79
CA ASP A 69 22.78 -0.25 -5.70
C ASP A 69 23.07 1.21 -6.13
N ILE A 70 22.80 1.55 -7.39
CA ILE A 70 22.87 2.92 -7.88
C ILE A 70 21.45 3.50 -7.95
N ARG A 71 21.27 4.73 -7.45
CA ARG A 71 19.99 5.44 -7.57
C ARG A 71 19.66 5.72 -9.04
N PRO A 72 18.46 5.40 -9.51
CA PRO A 72 18.05 5.60 -10.90
C PRO A 72 18.29 7.04 -11.37
N GLY A 73 18.82 7.18 -12.58
CA GLY A 73 19.12 8.48 -13.17
C GLY A 73 20.34 9.22 -12.58
N THR A 74 21.09 8.57 -11.70
CA THR A 74 22.29 9.14 -11.07
C THR A 74 23.50 8.20 -11.15
N ASN A 75 24.63 8.64 -10.60
CA ASN A 75 25.82 7.80 -10.37
C ASN A 75 26.12 7.67 -8.87
N TYR A 76 25.11 7.83 -8.02
CA TYR A 76 25.25 7.74 -6.57
C TYR A 76 24.77 6.39 -6.05
N TYR A 77 25.52 5.83 -5.09
CA TYR A 77 25.06 4.65 -4.36
C TYR A 77 23.73 4.92 -3.63
N TRP A 78 22.88 3.92 -3.57
CA TRP A 78 21.66 3.96 -2.79
C TRP A 78 21.98 3.62 -1.33
N ASP A 79 22.37 4.62 -0.58
CA ASP A 79 22.64 4.49 0.85
C ASP A 79 21.31 4.47 1.65
N MET A 80 21.11 3.41 2.44
CA MET A 80 19.93 3.27 3.31
C MET A 80 20.18 3.78 4.73
N TYR A 81 21.40 4.28 5.01
CA TYR A 81 21.80 4.76 6.32
C TYR A 81 22.06 6.26 6.37
N SER A 82 22.10 6.92 5.22
CA SER A 82 22.24 8.38 5.16
C SER A 82 21.66 8.98 3.89
N THR A 83 21.54 10.32 3.89
CA THR A 83 21.17 11.08 2.70
C THR A 83 22.37 11.39 1.79
N SER A 84 23.48 10.71 1.99
CA SER A 84 24.72 10.95 1.25
C SER A 84 24.57 10.68 -0.26
N LYS A 85 25.43 11.35 -1.03
CA LYS A 85 25.55 11.21 -2.48
C LYS A 85 26.92 10.65 -2.83
N PHE A 86 27.28 9.51 -2.26
CA PHE A 86 28.52 8.83 -2.56
C PHE A 86 28.52 8.36 -4.02
N ARG A 87 29.51 8.81 -4.77
CA ARG A 87 29.65 8.44 -6.19
C ARG A 87 30.20 7.03 -6.32
N GLU A 88 29.70 6.32 -7.33
CA GLU A 88 30.22 5.00 -7.70
C GLU A 88 31.76 5.05 -7.86
N GLY A 89 32.43 4.10 -7.22
CA GLY A 89 33.88 3.94 -7.25
C GLY A 89 34.69 4.94 -6.42
N GLN A 90 34.04 5.95 -5.83
CA GLN A 90 34.69 7.00 -5.05
C GLN A 90 34.36 6.90 -3.55
N GLN A 91 35.07 7.65 -2.73
CA GLN A 91 34.82 7.83 -1.28
C GLN A 91 34.69 6.53 -0.49
N LYS A 92 35.35 5.44 -0.93
CA LYS A 92 35.42 4.21 -0.14
C LYS A 92 36.11 4.47 1.19
N CYS A 93 35.58 3.92 2.28
CA CYS A 93 36.10 4.14 3.62
C CYS A 93 37.57 3.72 3.78
N GLY A 94 38.35 4.67 4.29
CA GLY A 94 39.52 4.50 5.10
C GLY A 94 39.18 4.95 6.54
N ASN A 95 39.79 6.05 7.00
CA ASN A 95 39.41 6.71 8.24
C ASN A 95 38.20 7.62 8.02
N TYR A 96 37.29 7.67 8.96
CA TYR A 96 36.13 8.56 8.97
C TYR A 96 35.81 9.06 10.37
N SER A 97 35.23 10.24 10.46
CA SER A 97 34.87 10.89 11.73
C SER A 97 33.40 11.31 11.76
N HIS A 98 32.84 11.65 10.60
CA HIS A 98 31.51 12.24 10.48
C HIS A 98 30.64 11.46 9.48
N VAL A 99 29.33 11.70 9.58
CA VAL A 99 28.36 11.27 8.56
C VAL A 99 28.70 11.98 7.24
N GLY A 100 28.66 11.26 6.12
CA GLY A 100 29.00 11.79 4.81
C GLY A 100 30.48 11.66 4.40
N ASP A 101 31.36 11.18 5.28
CA ASP A 101 32.80 11.08 4.98
C ASP A 101 33.09 10.01 3.92
N CYS A 102 32.48 8.83 4.04
CA CYS A 102 32.80 7.71 3.14
C CYS A 102 31.73 6.62 3.09
N VAL A 103 31.73 5.85 1.99
CA VAL A 103 30.88 4.68 1.81
C VAL A 103 31.61 3.40 2.24
N ASN A 104 30.92 2.58 3.04
CA ASN A 104 31.39 1.27 3.48
C ASN A 104 30.46 0.16 2.96
N ARG A 105 30.84 -1.08 3.17
CA ARG A 105 30.03 -2.29 2.93
C ARG A 105 29.43 -2.70 4.26
N GLU A 106 28.13 -2.39 4.44
CA GLU A 106 27.36 -2.74 5.62
C GLU A 106 26.87 -4.17 5.54
N HIS A 107 27.16 -4.96 6.55
CA HIS A 107 26.54 -6.27 6.76
C HIS A 107 25.26 -6.07 7.55
N SER A 108 24.12 -5.92 6.89
CA SER A 108 22.82 -5.78 7.56
C SER A 108 22.55 -6.91 8.54
N PHE A 109 22.95 -8.13 8.18
CA PHE A 109 23.12 -9.24 9.10
C PHE A 109 24.60 -9.26 9.56
N PRO A 110 24.91 -8.88 10.81
CA PRO A 110 26.28 -8.63 11.26
C PRO A 110 27.24 -9.79 11.01
N LYS A 111 28.36 -9.49 10.39
CA LYS A 111 29.36 -10.50 10.05
C LYS A 111 29.96 -11.23 11.27
N SER A 112 29.97 -10.57 12.42
CA SER A 112 30.40 -11.17 13.69
C SER A 112 29.50 -12.33 14.13
N TRP A 113 28.22 -12.34 13.76
CA TRP A 113 27.28 -13.38 14.15
C TRP A 113 27.60 -14.73 13.50
N PHE A 114 28.20 -14.71 12.29
CA PHE A 114 28.65 -15.89 11.55
C PHE A 114 30.20 -15.99 11.46
N LYS A 115 30.93 -15.33 12.35
CA LYS A 115 32.40 -15.38 12.47
C LYS A 115 33.12 -14.99 11.17
N GLU A 116 32.57 -14.03 10.44
CA GLU A 116 33.07 -13.52 9.14
C GLU A 116 33.31 -14.59 8.06
N GLY A 117 32.63 -15.72 8.16
CA GLY A 117 32.79 -16.86 7.24
C GLY A 117 32.31 -16.54 5.81
N GLN A 118 32.93 -17.22 4.86
CA GLN A 118 32.50 -17.20 3.46
C GLN A 118 31.51 -18.34 3.18
N PRO A 119 30.59 -18.17 2.22
CA PRO A 119 30.39 -17.03 1.31
C PRO A 119 29.61 -15.87 1.93
N MET A 120 29.04 -16.00 3.13
CA MET A 120 28.18 -15.04 3.79
C MET A 120 28.77 -13.62 3.82
N LYS A 121 30.08 -13.48 4.10
CA LYS A 121 30.77 -12.17 4.16
C LYS A 121 30.74 -11.40 2.83
N SER A 122 30.48 -12.07 1.73
CA SER A 122 30.50 -11.51 0.38
C SER A 122 29.15 -11.62 -0.34
N ASP A 123 28.08 -11.90 0.40
CA ASP A 123 26.75 -12.08 -0.18
C ASP A 123 26.01 -10.75 -0.28
N ALA A 124 25.76 -10.32 -1.51
CA ALA A 124 25.14 -9.03 -1.80
C ALA A 124 23.70 -8.92 -1.27
N PHE A 125 22.99 -10.01 -1.01
CA PHE A 125 21.61 -9.95 -0.50
C PHE A 125 21.47 -9.45 0.94
N HIS A 126 22.59 -9.34 1.65
CA HIS A 126 22.58 -8.69 2.97
C HIS A 126 23.73 -7.69 3.18
N VAL A 127 24.57 -7.48 2.16
CA VAL A 127 25.67 -6.49 2.24
C VAL A 127 25.37 -5.33 1.31
N TYR A 128 25.35 -4.11 1.84
CA TYR A 128 24.90 -2.90 1.17
C TYR A 128 25.96 -1.79 1.21
N PRO A 129 26.02 -0.90 0.21
CA PRO A 129 26.82 0.32 0.31
C PRO A 129 26.11 1.32 1.22
N THR A 130 26.75 1.71 2.33
CA THR A 130 26.19 2.64 3.31
C THR A 130 27.24 3.59 3.85
N ASP A 131 26.77 4.67 4.50
CA ASP A 131 27.62 5.59 5.23
C ASP A 131 28.46 4.88 6.29
N GLY A 132 29.78 5.12 6.29
CA GLY A 132 30.71 4.45 7.19
C GLY A 132 30.51 4.82 8.67
N LYS A 133 30.11 6.07 8.94
CA LYS A 133 29.91 6.52 10.34
C LYS A 133 28.64 5.94 10.93
N VAL A 134 27.54 5.91 10.17
CA VAL A 134 26.29 5.30 10.62
C VAL A 134 26.43 3.80 10.75
N ASN A 135 27.11 3.12 9.81
CA ASN A 135 27.50 1.72 9.93
C ASN A 135 28.30 1.47 11.24
N GLY A 136 29.27 2.33 11.55
CA GLY A 136 30.01 2.27 12.80
C GLY A 136 29.15 2.44 14.06
N GLN A 137 28.14 3.32 14.04
CA GLN A 137 27.16 3.48 15.13
C GLN A 137 26.31 2.22 15.28
N ARG A 138 25.80 1.71 14.17
CA ARG A 138 24.99 0.50 14.16
C ARG A 138 25.78 -0.69 14.72
N SER A 139 27.07 -0.79 14.45
CA SER A 139 27.95 -1.85 14.95
C SER A 139 27.39 -3.26 14.65
N ASN A 140 27.28 -4.13 15.64
CA ASN A 140 26.66 -5.45 15.55
C ASN A 140 25.36 -5.58 16.35
N PHE A 141 24.75 -4.45 16.70
CA PHE A 141 23.44 -4.47 17.36
C PHE A 141 22.38 -5.07 16.44
N PRO A 142 21.42 -5.82 16.98
CA PRO A 142 20.28 -6.29 16.20
C PRO A 142 19.43 -5.10 15.71
N TYR A 143 18.70 -5.31 14.64
CA TYR A 143 17.63 -4.40 14.28
C TYR A 143 16.47 -4.51 15.27
N GLY A 144 15.73 -3.41 15.45
CA GLY A 144 14.57 -3.36 16.33
C GLY A 144 13.93 -1.98 16.36
N GLU A 145 12.91 -1.81 17.16
CA GLU A 145 12.21 -0.53 17.35
C GLU A 145 12.62 0.06 18.69
N CYS A 146 12.91 1.37 18.71
CA CYS A 146 13.29 2.09 19.92
C CYS A 146 12.65 3.49 19.95
N ALA A 147 11.83 3.79 20.98
CA ALA A 147 11.12 5.07 21.07
C ALA A 147 12.05 6.28 21.25
N ASN A 148 13.10 6.13 22.07
CA ASN A 148 14.02 7.21 22.45
C ASN A 148 15.45 6.91 21.97
N GLY A 149 15.60 6.54 20.69
CA GLY A 149 16.91 6.28 20.09
C GLY A 149 17.64 7.58 19.74
N THR A 150 18.96 7.49 19.69
CA THR A 150 19.85 8.60 19.28
C THR A 150 20.22 8.42 17.81
N THR A 151 19.92 9.43 17.00
CA THR A 151 20.43 9.58 15.62
C THR A 151 21.75 10.36 15.66
N LEU A 152 22.69 10.02 14.78
CA LEU A 152 23.91 10.81 14.64
C LEU A 152 23.60 12.21 14.11
N PRO A 153 24.33 13.25 14.55
CA PRO A 153 24.15 14.59 14.03
C PRO A 153 24.50 14.65 12.55
N SER A 154 23.75 15.48 11.83
CA SER A 154 24.03 15.80 10.42
C SER A 154 25.43 16.43 10.28
N SER A 155 26.09 16.17 9.19
CA SER A 155 27.39 16.74 8.87
C SER A 155 27.48 17.08 7.38
N ASN A 156 27.96 18.28 7.04
CA ASN A 156 28.13 18.74 5.66
C ASN A 156 26.88 18.60 4.78
N GLY A 157 25.69 18.78 5.38
CA GLY A 157 24.40 18.65 4.68
C GLY A 157 23.98 17.20 4.42
N VAL A 158 24.61 16.23 5.08
CA VAL A 158 24.24 14.81 5.05
C VAL A 158 23.63 14.42 6.39
N ASP A 159 22.44 13.85 6.36
CA ASP A 159 21.72 13.35 7.53
C ASP A 159 21.94 11.85 7.70
N ALA A 160 22.16 11.42 8.95
CA ALA A 160 22.08 10.01 9.31
C ALA A 160 20.60 9.55 9.30
N LEU A 161 20.36 8.35 8.78
CA LEU A 161 19.06 7.69 8.79
C LEU A 161 19.08 6.57 9.82
N GLY A 162 18.00 6.51 10.63
CA GLY A 162 17.89 5.54 11.72
C GLY A 162 18.47 6.06 13.06
N LYS A 163 18.28 5.25 14.08
CA LYS A 163 18.62 5.61 15.46
C LYS A 163 19.02 4.37 16.28
N LEU A 164 19.85 4.58 17.30
CA LEU A 164 20.31 3.55 18.23
C LEU A 164 19.68 3.78 19.62
N GLY A 165 19.05 2.77 20.18
CA GLY A 165 18.41 2.90 21.50
C GLY A 165 18.04 1.56 22.11
N LYS A 166 17.38 1.60 23.29
CA LYS A 166 16.82 0.40 23.91
C LYS A 166 15.57 -0.04 23.16
N SER A 167 15.45 -1.35 22.93
CA SER A 167 14.27 -1.91 22.26
C SER A 167 13.00 -1.63 23.06
N THR A 168 11.97 -1.18 22.34
CA THR A 168 10.60 -1.09 22.83
C THR A 168 9.70 -2.19 22.27
N PHE A 169 10.24 -3.02 21.38
CA PHE A 169 9.51 -4.14 20.82
C PHE A 169 9.40 -5.28 21.84
N PRO A 170 8.21 -5.89 22.02
CA PRO A 170 8.00 -6.94 23.01
C PRO A 170 8.95 -8.13 22.86
N GLY A 171 9.47 -8.63 23.97
CA GLY A 171 10.34 -9.82 24.02
C GLY A 171 11.84 -9.55 23.96
N TYR A 172 12.27 -8.30 23.79
CA TYR A 172 13.69 -7.90 23.87
C TYR A 172 13.85 -6.49 24.44
N SER A 173 14.81 -6.32 25.35
CA SER A 173 15.08 -5.04 26.04
C SER A 173 16.51 -4.52 25.83
N GLY A 174 17.32 -5.21 25.01
CA GLY A 174 18.68 -4.82 24.69
C GLY A 174 18.75 -3.59 23.78
N THR A 175 19.96 -3.18 23.44
CA THR A 175 20.19 -2.12 22.45
C THR A 175 19.92 -2.64 21.05
N VAL A 176 19.21 -1.83 20.24
CA VAL A 176 18.86 -2.10 18.85
C VAL A 176 19.16 -0.88 17.98
N PHE A 177 19.38 -1.11 16.70
CA PHE A 177 19.36 -0.07 15.68
C PHE A 177 18.01 -0.12 14.97
N GLU A 178 17.30 1.00 14.95
CA GLU A 178 16.05 1.17 14.21
C GLU A 178 16.32 1.90 12.91
N PRO A 179 16.21 1.25 11.75
CA PRO A 179 16.26 1.92 10.47
C PRO A 179 15.01 2.78 10.25
N VAL A 180 15.03 3.68 9.27
CA VAL A 180 13.83 4.41 8.85
C VAL A 180 12.80 3.45 8.26
N ASP A 181 11.52 3.84 8.34
CA ASP A 181 10.40 2.97 7.97
C ASP A 181 10.48 2.49 6.52
N GLU A 182 11.00 3.32 5.61
CA GLU A 182 11.19 3.03 4.17
C GLU A 182 12.04 1.77 3.88
N TYR A 183 12.89 1.34 4.83
CA TYR A 183 13.81 0.22 4.62
C TYR A 183 13.66 -0.92 5.63
N LYS A 184 12.63 -0.87 6.46
CA LYS A 184 12.36 -1.92 7.46
C LYS A 184 12.09 -3.27 6.79
N GLY A 185 11.26 -3.27 5.74
CA GLY A 185 10.95 -4.45 4.94
C GLY A 185 12.18 -4.99 4.18
N ASP A 186 12.98 -4.11 3.57
CA ASP A 186 14.25 -4.48 2.90
C ASP A 186 15.16 -5.31 3.84
N PHE A 187 15.32 -4.83 5.08
CA PHE A 187 16.15 -5.53 6.06
C PHE A 187 15.49 -6.80 6.59
N ALA A 188 14.17 -6.82 6.77
CA ALA A 188 13.46 -8.04 7.15
C ALA A 188 13.65 -9.13 6.09
N ARG A 189 13.48 -8.81 4.81
CA ARG A 189 13.67 -9.75 3.70
C ARG A 189 15.13 -10.20 3.54
N SER A 190 16.11 -9.35 3.91
CA SER A 190 17.51 -9.76 4.00
C SER A 190 17.75 -10.79 5.11
N TYR A 191 17.09 -10.64 6.26
CA TYR A 191 17.18 -11.60 7.35
C TYR A 191 16.50 -12.92 6.98
N PHE A 192 15.30 -12.88 6.41
CA PHE A 192 14.64 -14.09 5.91
C PHE A 192 15.50 -14.83 4.87
N TYR A 193 16.15 -14.08 3.97
CA TYR A 193 17.10 -14.65 3.01
C TYR A 193 18.26 -15.36 3.72
N MET A 194 18.86 -14.76 4.75
CA MET A 194 19.95 -15.38 5.48
C MET A 194 19.53 -16.70 6.14
N ALA A 195 18.30 -16.77 6.66
CA ALA A 195 17.75 -18.01 7.21
C ALA A 195 17.50 -19.08 6.13
N ALA A 196 17.05 -18.67 4.94
CA ALA A 196 16.80 -19.58 3.83
C ALA A 196 18.08 -20.02 3.15
N CYS A 197 18.92 -19.08 2.72
CA CYS A 197 20.16 -19.39 1.97
C CYS A 197 21.16 -20.21 2.79
N TYR A 198 21.22 -19.96 4.09
CA TYR A 198 22.20 -20.59 4.99
C TYR A 198 21.54 -21.43 6.09
N ASN A 199 20.41 -22.05 5.79
CA ASN A 199 19.67 -22.88 6.74
C ASN A 199 20.52 -24.04 7.31
N ASP A 200 21.45 -24.55 6.51
CA ASP A 200 22.40 -25.58 6.88
C ASP A 200 23.50 -25.10 7.86
N LYS A 201 23.70 -23.79 8.03
CA LYS A 201 24.77 -23.18 8.84
C LYS A 201 24.26 -22.36 10.01
N ILE A 202 23.08 -21.74 9.89
CA ILE A 202 22.56 -20.72 10.82
C ILE A 202 22.45 -21.21 12.27
N ALA A 203 22.23 -22.50 12.49
CA ALA A 203 22.15 -23.09 13.84
C ALA A 203 23.44 -22.92 14.66
N SER A 204 24.59 -22.72 14.00
CA SER A 204 25.90 -22.52 14.64
C SER A 204 26.24 -21.04 14.91
N TRP A 205 25.40 -20.11 14.49
CA TRP A 205 25.59 -18.69 14.64
C TRP A 205 24.98 -18.18 15.95
N SER A 206 25.44 -17.02 16.42
CA SER A 206 25.02 -16.50 17.71
C SER A 206 24.71 -15.00 17.64
N SER A 207 23.50 -14.64 18.04
CA SER A 207 23.07 -13.25 18.26
C SER A 207 21.80 -13.22 19.13
N PRO A 208 21.37 -12.04 19.63
CA PRO A 208 20.10 -11.92 20.35
C PRO A 208 18.87 -12.27 19.50
N MET A 209 18.97 -12.25 18.18
CA MET A 209 17.86 -12.59 17.27
C MET A 209 17.81 -14.08 16.93
N LEU A 210 18.88 -14.84 17.16
CA LEU A 210 18.98 -16.23 16.73
C LEU A 210 18.60 -17.21 17.84
N ALA A 211 17.84 -18.24 17.47
CA ALA A 211 17.38 -19.30 18.37
C ALA A 211 18.38 -20.47 18.51
N GLY A 212 19.51 -20.45 17.79
CA GLY A 212 20.52 -21.51 17.82
C GLY A 212 20.07 -22.82 17.19
N ASN A 213 19.16 -22.77 16.23
CA ASN A 213 18.63 -23.92 15.50
C ASN A 213 18.39 -23.60 14.02
N SER A 214 18.10 -24.61 13.19
CA SER A 214 17.80 -24.45 11.77
C SER A 214 16.32 -24.15 11.50
N TYR A 215 15.45 -24.24 12.51
CA TYR A 215 14.05 -23.85 12.48
C TYR A 215 13.55 -23.66 13.92
N PRO A 216 12.94 -22.52 14.27
CA PRO A 216 12.57 -21.40 13.40
C PRO A 216 13.73 -20.45 13.02
N CYS A 217 14.98 -20.73 13.32
CA CYS A 217 16.18 -19.91 13.14
C CYS A 217 16.24 -18.71 14.08
N TYR A 218 15.16 -17.96 14.15
CA TYR A 218 15.03 -16.73 14.92
C TYR A 218 14.26 -16.96 16.22
N THR A 219 14.57 -16.15 17.24
CA THR A 219 13.77 -16.06 18.45
C THR A 219 12.38 -15.51 18.16
N THR A 220 11.41 -15.76 19.03
CA THR A 220 10.02 -15.33 18.83
C THR A 220 9.90 -13.82 18.61
N TRP A 221 10.61 -13.01 19.41
CA TRP A 221 10.56 -11.55 19.24
C TRP A 221 11.11 -11.11 17.88
N ALA A 222 12.19 -11.74 17.41
CA ALA A 222 12.80 -11.42 16.14
C ALA A 222 11.89 -11.82 14.95
N VAL A 223 11.26 -12.99 15.01
CA VAL A 223 10.26 -13.42 14.01
C VAL A 223 9.12 -12.40 13.94
N ASN A 224 8.53 -12.06 15.08
CA ASN A 224 7.39 -11.13 15.13
C ASN A 224 7.76 -9.74 14.59
N LEU A 225 8.97 -9.24 14.92
CA LEU A 225 9.47 -7.99 14.39
C LEU A 225 9.62 -8.03 12.86
N LEU A 226 10.28 -9.07 12.35
CA LEU A 226 10.58 -9.21 10.92
C LEU A 226 9.29 -9.40 10.09
N LEU A 227 8.33 -10.18 10.57
CA LEU A 227 7.01 -10.33 9.93
C LEU A 227 6.27 -9.00 9.88
N LYS A 228 6.22 -8.27 11.01
CA LYS A 228 5.63 -6.94 11.07
C LYS A 228 6.25 -5.98 10.05
N TRP A 229 7.57 -5.95 9.96
CA TRP A 229 8.26 -5.07 9.03
C TRP A 229 8.06 -5.47 7.56
N ASN A 230 8.02 -6.77 7.26
CA ASN A 230 7.73 -7.27 5.92
C ASN A 230 6.33 -6.87 5.43
N GLU A 231 5.34 -6.81 6.34
CA GLU A 231 3.98 -6.36 6.05
C GLU A 231 3.90 -4.83 5.90
N GLN A 232 4.56 -4.08 6.80
CA GLN A 232 4.48 -2.61 6.85
C GLN A 232 5.22 -1.93 5.71
N ASP A 233 6.29 -2.54 5.22
CA ASP A 233 7.12 -2.04 4.12
C ASP A 233 7.19 -3.10 3.01
N PRO A 234 6.18 -3.11 2.11
CA PRO A 234 6.10 -4.05 1.00
C PRO A 234 7.27 -3.92 0.03
N VAL A 235 7.52 -4.99 -0.74
CA VAL A 235 8.59 -5.03 -1.74
C VAL A 235 8.52 -3.82 -2.68
N SER A 236 9.59 -3.07 -2.72
CA SER A 236 9.77 -1.87 -3.54
C SER A 236 10.36 -2.19 -4.92
N GLN A 237 10.22 -1.27 -5.88
CA GLN A 237 10.87 -1.39 -7.19
C GLN A 237 12.41 -1.47 -7.06
N LYS A 238 13.00 -0.76 -6.08
CA LYS A 238 14.43 -0.85 -5.74
C LYS A 238 14.86 -2.28 -5.43
N GLU A 239 14.08 -3.01 -4.62
CA GLU A 239 14.39 -4.39 -4.27
C GLU A 239 14.24 -5.33 -5.46
N ILE A 240 13.21 -5.16 -6.28
CA ILE A 240 13.00 -5.94 -7.52
C ILE A 240 14.20 -5.76 -8.46
N ASP A 241 14.59 -4.53 -8.73
CA ASP A 241 15.71 -4.21 -9.61
C ASP A 241 17.02 -4.77 -9.04
N ARG A 242 17.21 -4.63 -7.73
CA ARG A 242 18.36 -5.16 -7.02
C ARG A 242 18.43 -6.69 -7.09
N ASN A 243 17.30 -7.39 -6.86
CA ASN A 243 17.22 -8.84 -6.93
C ASN A 243 17.61 -9.35 -8.34
N ASN A 244 17.12 -8.66 -9.38
CA ASN A 244 17.45 -8.97 -10.76
C ASN A 244 18.94 -8.69 -11.09
N ALA A 245 19.52 -7.63 -10.57
CA ALA A 245 20.92 -7.28 -10.78
C ALA A 245 21.86 -8.26 -10.05
N VAL A 246 21.60 -8.54 -8.77
CA VAL A 246 22.40 -9.48 -7.96
C VAL A 246 22.36 -10.89 -8.56
N TYR A 247 21.22 -11.32 -9.10
CA TYR A 247 21.11 -12.62 -9.79
C TYR A 247 22.13 -12.78 -10.92
N LYS A 248 22.42 -11.73 -11.69
CA LYS A 248 23.42 -11.79 -12.76
C LYS A 248 24.85 -12.04 -12.24
N HIS A 249 25.13 -11.66 -11.00
CA HIS A 249 26.45 -11.80 -10.36
C HIS A 249 26.57 -13.09 -9.53
N GLN A 250 25.54 -13.44 -8.75
CA GLN A 250 25.56 -14.54 -7.78
C GLN A 250 24.85 -15.81 -8.24
N ASN A 251 24.03 -15.76 -9.30
CA ASN A 251 23.23 -16.85 -9.83
C ASN A 251 22.15 -17.36 -8.86
N ASN A 252 21.81 -16.61 -7.82
CA ASN A 252 20.69 -16.89 -6.95
C ASN A 252 19.84 -15.63 -6.73
N ARG A 253 18.65 -15.80 -6.15
CA ARG A 253 17.70 -14.75 -5.90
C ARG A 253 17.32 -14.73 -4.41
N ASN A 254 16.86 -13.57 -3.93
CA ASN A 254 16.21 -13.51 -2.63
C ASN A 254 14.74 -13.92 -2.80
N PRO A 255 14.32 -15.08 -2.27
CA PRO A 255 12.96 -15.57 -2.45
C PRO A 255 11.91 -14.70 -1.77
N PHE A 256 12.28 -13.93 -0.75
CA PHE A 256 11.35 -13.05 -0.03
C PHE A 256 11.18 -11.68 -0.71
N ILE A 257 11.94 -11.40 -1.76
CA ILE A 257 11.67 -10.29 -2.69
C ILE A 257 10.77 -10.78 -3.83
N ASP A 258 11.02 -11.98 -4.36
CA ASP A 258 10.18 -12.59 -5.39
C ASP A 258 8.78 -12.95 -4.85
N HIS A 259 8.74 -13.50 -3.63
CA HIS A 259 7.57 -14.06 -2.96
C HIS A 259 7.57 -13.65 -1.47
N PRO A 260 7.27 -12.39 -1.12
CA PRO A 260 7.31 -11.92 0.26
C PRO A 260 6.36 -12.69 1.20
N GLU A 261 5.30 -13.26 0.63
CA GLU A 261 4.35 -14.10 1.35
C GLU A 261 4.96 -15.40 1.91
N LEU A 262 6.11 -15.87 1.40
CA LEU A 262 6.81 -17.06 1.92
C LEU A 262 7.06 -16.98 3.43
N ALA A 263 7.27 -15.77 3.96
CA ALA A 263 7.50 -15.55 5.38
C ALA A 263 6.32 -16.06 6.24
N GLU A 264 5.08 -15.86 5.76
CA GLU A 264 3.87 -16.34 6.43
C GLU A 264 3.75 -17.86 6.46
N TYR A 265 4.19 -18.54 5.40
CA TYR A 265 4.17 -20.00 5.32
C TYR A 265 5.27 -20.66 6.14
N ILE A 266 6.34 -19.92 6.45
CA ILE A 266 7.46 -20.43 7.25
C ILE A 266 7.28 -20.08 8.72
N TRP A 267 6.91 -18.83 9.06
CA TRP A 267 6.91 -18.32 10.43
C TRP A 267 5.59 -17.67 10.90
N GLY A 268 4.70 -17.28 9.96
CA GLY A 268 3.47 -16.54 10.26
C GLY A 268 2.23 -17.43 10.34
N ASP A 269 1.10 -16.89 9.93
CA ASP A 269 -0.22 -17.52 10.13
C ASP A 269 -0.53 -18.65 9.16
N LYS A 270 0.28 -18.82 8.07
CA LYS A 270 0.05 -19.84 7.02
C LYS A 270 0.92 -21.09 7.18
N GLN A 271 1.48 -21.33 8.35
CA GLN A 271 2.39 -22.46 8.63
C GLN A 271 1.79 -23.85 8.37
N ASN A 272 0.48 -23.98 8.36
CA ASN A 272 -0.23 -25.26 8.13
C ASN A 272 -0.74 -25.41 6.69
N ILE A 273 -0.33 -24.51 5.79
CA ILE A 273 -0.76 -24.50 4.40
C ILE A 273 0.48 -24.66 3.51
N GLY A 274 0.42 -25.54 2.50
CA GLY A 274 1.50 -25.65 1.52
C GLY A 274 1.60 -24.42 0.65
N TRP A 275 2.79 -23.83 0.52
CA TRP A 275 3.02 -22.67 -0.29
C TRP A 275 2.80 -22.94 -1.78
N THR A 276 2.19 -21.97 -2.48
CA THR A 276 2.10 -21.94 -3.95
C THR A 276 2.48 -20.54 -4.42
N PRO A 277 3.17 -20.38 -5.57
CA PRO A 277 3.51 -19.05 -6.11
C PRO A 277 2.30 -18.14 -6.25
N GLY A 278 2.43 -16.90 -5.80
CA GLY A 278 1.31 -15.95 -5.75
C GLY A 278 0.39 -16.13 -4.55
N GLY A 279 0.71 -17.10 -3.67
CA GLY A 279 -0.03 -17.37 -2.43
C GLY A 279 -1.46 -17.87 -2.66
N VAL A 280 -2.04 -18.47 -1.63
CA VAL A 280 -3.50 -18.43 -1.49
C VAL A 280 -3.77 -16.98 -1.07
N VAL A 281 -4.17 -16.14 -1.99
CA VAL A 281 -4.69 -14.82 -1.66
C VAL A 281 -5.96 -15.08 -0.87
N ASP A 282 -5.96 -14.74 0.42
CA ASP A 282 -7.19 -14.85 1.21
C ASP A 282 -8.26 -14.03 0.50
N PRO A 283 -9.36 -14.66 0.12
CA PRO A 283 -10.39 -13.98 -0.63
C PRO A 283 -10.93 -12.82 0.17
N LYS A 284 -10.81 -11.60 -0.35
CA LYS A 284 -11.32 -10.39 0.30
C LYS A 284 -11.98 -9.46 -0.71
N ILE A 285 -13.00 -8.72 -0.26
CA ILE A 285 -13.61 -7.62 -1.00
C ILE A 285 -12.95 -6.34 -0.53
N THR A 286 -12.24 -5.65 -1.42
CA THR A 286 -11.47 -4.45 -1.11
C THR A 286 -12.24 -3.16 -1.36
N SER A 287 -13.28 -3.21 -2.22
CA SER A 287 -14.20 -2.09 -2.46
C SER A 287 -15.61 -2.63 -2.75
N PRO A 288 -16.66 -2.03 -2.16
CA PRO A 288 -16.61 -1.09 -1.04
C PRO A 288 -16.08 -1.78 0.21
N TYR A 289 -15.32 -1.07 1.05
CA TYR A 289 -14.78 -1.67 2.25
C TYR A 289 -15.86 -1.90 3.31
N ASN A 290 -15.67 -2.91 4.12
CA ASN A 290 -16.59 -3.28 5.18
C ASN A 290 -16.80 -2.15 6.20
N GLY A 291 -18.04 -1.82 6.52
CA GLY A 291 -18.42 -0.73 7.43
C GLY A 291 -18.52 0.65 6.77
N SER A 292 -18.31 0.77 5.46
CA SER A 292 -18.50 2.04 4.75
C SER A 292 -19.98 2.44 4.65
N THR A 293 -20.25 3.68 4.26
CA THR A 293 -21.59 4.22 4.05
C THR A 293 -21.71 4.76 2.62
N VAL A 294 -22.82 4.45 1.98
CA VAL A 294 -23.28 5.07 0.72
C VAL A 294 -24.48 5.94 1.06
N ASP A 295 -24.35 7.24 0.86
CA ASP A 295 -25.43 8.20 1.04
C ASP A 295 -25.95 8.63 -0.34
N PHE A 296 -27.20 8.31 -0.60
CA PHE A 296 -27.90 8.68 -1.84
C PHE A 296 -28.34 10.15 -1.84
N GLY A 297 -28.36 10.80 -0.66
CA GLY A 297 -28.88 12.15 -0.51
C GLY A 297 -30.42 12.18 -0.45
N VAL A 298 -30.98 13.31 -0.89
CA VAL A 298 -32.43 13.61 -0.82
C VAL A 298 -33.07 13.54 -2.21
N THR A 299 -34.28 12.96 -2.30
CA THR A 299 -35.08 12.92 -3.52
C THR A 299 -36.54 13.30 -3.24
N ALA A 300 -37.29 13.66 -4.29
CA ALA A 300 -38.73 13.74 -4.17
C ALA A 300 -39.39 12.35 -4.08
N VAL A 301 -40.52 12.27 -3.41
CA VAL A 301 -41.35 11.04 -3.44
C VAL A 301 -41.64 10.67 -4.89
N ASN A 302 -41.76 9.33 -5.16
CA ASN A 302 -41.93 8.73 -6.48
C ASN A 302 -40.79 8.98 -7.48
N THR A 303 -39.67 9.53 -7.04
CA THR A 303 -38.45 9.70 -7.85
C THR A 303 -37.40 8.66 -7.45
N THR A 304 -36.63 8.19 -8.42
CA THR A 304 -35.57 7.20 -8.19
C THR A 304 -34.19 7.84 -8.23
N LEU A 305 -33.40 7.67 -7.16
CA LEU A 305 -31.98 7.95 -7.15
C LEU A 305 -31.21 6.71 -7.58
N THR A 306 -30.11 6.93 -8.26
CA THR A 306 -29.17 5.85 -8.65
C THR A 306 -27.76 6.21 -8.15
N TYR A 307 -27.11 5.23 -7.53
CA TYR A 307 -25.74 5.34 -7.06
C TYR A 307 -24.92 4.19 -7.63
N THR A 308 -23.78 4.50 -8.27
CA THR A 308 -22.87 3.47 -8.79
C THR A 308 -21.85 3.08 -7.73
N VAL A 309 -21.82 1.82 -7.37
CA VAL A 309 -20.85 1.25 -6.42
C VAL A 309 -19.80 0.48 -7.20
N ASN A 310 -18.54 0.86 -7.01
CA ASN A 310 -17.40 0.11 -7.53
C ASN A 310 -17.12 -1.09 -6.63
N VAL A 311 -17.09 -2.28 -7.22
CA VAL A 311 -16.79 -3.54 -6.54
C VAL A 311 -15.44 -4.05 -7.01
N LYS A 312 -14.51 -4.18 -6.08
CA LYS A 312 -13.19 -4.77 -6.31
C LYS A 312 -12.88 -5.79 -5.24
N ALA A 313 -12.24 -6.86 -5.63
CA ALA A 313 -11.86 -7.95 -4.75
C ALA A 313 -10.50 -8.52 -5.14
N GLU A 314 -9.96 -9.38 -4.29
CA GLU A 314 -8.73 -10.12 -4.50
C GLU A 314 -8.94 -11.58 -4.13
N GLY A 315 -8.39 -12.50 -4.91
CA GLY A 315 -8.36 -13.93 -4.60
C GLY A 315 -9.71 -14.65 -4.62
N LEU A 316 -10.78 -14.03 -5.13
CA LEU A 316 -12.08 -14.69 -5.19
C LEU A 316 -12.07 -15.81 -6.25
N THR A 317 -12.54 -16.99 -5.83
CA THR A 317 -12.78 -18.16 -6.69
C THR A 317 -14.27 -18.43 -6.88
N GLN A 318 -15.12 -17.83 -6.06
CA GLN A 318 -16.58 -17.92 -6.10
C GLN A 318 -17.19 -16.56 -6.44
N ASN A 319 -18.32 -16.56 -7.13
CA ASN A 319 -19.07 -15.34 -7.43
C ASN A 319 -19.44 -14.58 -6.15
N VAL A 320 -19.50 -13.27 -6.25
CA VAL A 320 -19.98 -12.41 -5.17
C VAL A 320 -21.50 -12.39 -5.18
N ALA A 321 -22.12 -12.87 -4.12
CA ALA A 321 -23.56 -12.69 -3.90
C ALA A 321 -23.80 -11.23 -3.45
N VAL A 322 -24.77 -10.58 -4.07
CA VAL A 322 -25.19 -9.20 -3.77
C VAL A 322 -26.57 -9.24 -3.12
N SER A 323 -26.68 -8.74 -1.91
CA SER A 323 -27.92 -8.63 -1.16
C SER A 323 -28.12 -7.21 -0.67
N VAL A 324 -29.34 -6.69 -0.87
CA VAL A 324 -29.75 -5.37 -0.36
C VAL A 324 -30.95 -5.54 0.55
N ALA A 325 -30.87 -4.97 1.74
CA ALA A 325 -31.96 -4.86 2.70
C ALA A 325 -32.28 -3.40 2.98
N GLY A 326 -33.52 -3.11 3.33
CA GLY A 326 -34.02 -1.76 3.59
C GLY A 326 -35.08 -1.32 2.56
N ALA A 327 -36.14 -0.66 3.07
CA ALA A 327 -37.26 -0.22 2.24
C ALA A 327 -36.79 0.78 1.17
N GLY A 328 -37.20 0.55 -0.07
CA GLY A 328 -36.90 1.42 -1.20
C GLY A 328 -35.54 1.18 -1.88
N PHE A 329 -34.62 0.42 -1.29
CA PHE A 329 -33.31 0.13 -1.87
C PHE A 329 -33.35 -1.14 -2.73
N LYS A 330 -32.65 -1.10 -3.89
CA LYS A 330 -32.49 -2.26 -4.80
C LYS A 330 -31.10 -2.22 -5.43
N ALA A 331 -30.60 -3.40 -5.83
CA ALA A 331 -29.38 -3.52 -6.63
C ALA A 331 -29.71 -3.95 -8.08
N SER A 332 -28.90 -3.56 -9.03
CA SER A 332 -29.03 -3.92 -10.44
C SER A 332 -28.65 -5.37 -10.74
N ALA A 333 -27.93 -6.03 -9.81
CA ALA A 333 -27.52 -7.42 -9.95
C ALA A 333 -27.62 -8.14 -8.60
N ALA A 334 -27.94 -9.43 -8.61
CA ALA A 334 -27.93 -10.30 -7.45
C ALA A 334 -26.58 -11.04 -7.28
N SER A 335 -25.73 -11.02 -8.30
CA SER A 335 -24.44 -11.68 -8.30
C SER A 335 -23.46 -10.98 -9.25
N ILE A 336 -22.16 -11.06 -8.91
CA ILE A 336 -21.05 -10.58 -9.74
C ILE A 336 -20.08 -11.75 -9.90
N ALA A 337 -19.60 -11.98 -11.15
CA ALA A 337 -18.62 -13.02 -11.38
C ALA A 337 -17.31 -12.75 -10.63
N ALA A 338 -16.70 -13.79 -10.05
CA ALA A 338 -15.43 -13.66 -9.32
C ALA A 338 -14.34 -12.98 -10.15
N ALA A 339 -14.24 -13.34 -11.45
CA ALA A 339 -13.25 -12.76 -12.35
C ALA A 339 -13.46 -11.26 -12.58
N ASP A 340 -14.70 -10.80 -12.62
CA ASP A 340 -15.04 -9.38 -12.81
C ASP A 340 -14.78 -8.59 -11.52
N ALA A 341 -15.14 -9.16 -10.36
CA ALA A 341 -14.86 -8.55 -9.06
C ALA A 341 -13.34 -8.42 -8.81
N ASN A 342 -12.54 -9.45 -9.15
CA ASN A 342 -11.08 -9.42 -9.02
C ASN A 342 -10.41 -8.37 -9.92
N LYS A 343 -10.99 -8.09 -11.10
CA LYS A 343 -10.53 -7.01 -12.00
C LYS A 343 -11.00 -5.63 -11.56
N GLY A 344 -12.10 -5.58 -10.86
CA GLY A 344 -12.86 -4.37 -10.55
C GLY A 344 -13.98 -4.17 -11.57
N THR A 345 -15.19 -4.01 -11.04
CA THR A 345 -16.44 -3.77 -11.79
C THR A 345 -17.35 -2.84 -11.01
N SER A 346 -18.53 -2.55 -11.53
CA SER A 346 -19.49 -1.72 -10.81
C SER A 346 -20.91 -2.28 -10.93
N ILE A 347 -21.72 -1.98 -9.91
CA ILE A 347 -23.16 -2.22 -9.89
C ILE A 347 -23.90 -0.92 -9.57
N ASN A 348 -25.13 -0.79 -10.03
CA ASN A 348 -25.99 0.31 -9.66
C ASN A 348 -26.89 -0.10 -8.50
N LEU A 349 -26.95 0.75 -7.49
CA LEU A 349 -27.99 0.71 -6.46
C LEU A 349 -29.01 1.79 -6.76
N THR A 350 -30.27 1.52 -6.45
CA THR A 350 -31.35 2.50 -6.59
C THR A 350 -32.09 2.65 -5.27
N TYR A 351 -32.61 3.86 -5.03
CA TYR A 351 -33.54 4.17 -3.95
C TYR A 351 -34.75 4.91 -4.49
N SER A 352 -35.95 4.51 -4.05
CA SER A 352 -37.20 5.25 -4.30
C SER A 352 -38.19 5.01 -3.16
N SER A 353 -39.05 6.00 -2.88
CA SER A 353 -40.14 5.89 -1.92
C SER A 353 -41.38 6.60 -2.43
N ALA A 354 -42.55 6.03 -2.21
CA ALA A 354 -43.82 6.64 -2.55
C ALA A 354 -44.33 7.61 -1.45
N VAL A 355 -43.67 7.65 -0.31
CA VAL A 355 -44.02 8.52 0.82
C VAL A 355 -42.77 9.18 1.36
N GLN A 356 -42.98 10.32 2.04
CA GLN A 356 -41.89 10.99 2.75
C GLN A 356 -41.29 10.04 3.80
N ALA A 357 -39.97 9.80 3.72
CA ALA A 357 -39.28 8.89 4.61
C ALA A 357 -37.78 9.14 4.62
N SER A 358 -37.16 9.02 5.80
CA SER A 358 -35.74 8.77 5.92
C SER A 358 -35.51 7.25 5.95
N ALA A 359 -34.67 6.76 5.06
CA ALA A 359 -34.42 5.33 4.90
C ALA A 359 -32.98 4.95 5.23
N THR A 360 -32.82 3.87 5.91
CA THR A 360 -31.52 3.21 6.13
C THR A 360 -31.63 1.78 5.62
N GLY A 361 -30.60 1.34 4.93
CA GLY A 361 -30.50 -0.01 4.37
C GLY A 361 -29.09 -0.57 4.50
N THR A 362 -28.91 -1.74 3.96
CA THR A 362 -27.62 -2.44 3.98
C THR A 362 -27.39 -3.11 2.63
N LEU A 363 -26.23 -2.86 2.03
CA LEU A 363 -25.67 -3.67 0.97
C LEU A 363 -24.73 -4.70 1.60
N THR A 364 -24.95 -5.97 1.31
CA THR A 364 -24.06 -7.06 1.73
C THR A 364 -23.52 -7.76 0.50
N LEU A 365 -22.19 -7.82 0.40
CA LEU A 365 -21.44 -8.55 -0.61
C LEU A 365 -20.75 -9.73 0.06
N THR A 366 -20.92 -10.95 -0.46
CA THR A 366 -20.30 -12.17 0.11
C THR A 366 -19.76 -13.07 -0.99
N SER A 367 -18.57 -13.65 -0.74
CA SER A 367 -17.97 -14.67 -1.60
C SER A 367 -17.10 -15.59 -0.74
N GLY A 368 -17.59 -16.81 -0.41
CA GLY A 368 -16.93 -17.69 0.54
C GLY A 368 -16.79 -17.02 1.91
N SER A 369 -15.54 -16.90 2.40
CA SER A 369 -15.21 -16.19 3.64
C SER A 369 -15.17 -14.66 3.49
N ALA A 370 -15.01 -14.15 2.28
CA ALA A 370 -14.94 -12.73 2.00
C ALA A 370 -16.30 -12.05 2.16
N LYS A 371 -16.35 -10.96 2.93
CA LYS A 371 -17.59 -10.22 3.20
C LYS A 371 -17.32 -8.72 3.28
N SER A 372 -18.23 -7.93 2.68
CA SER A 372 -18.32 -6.49 2.91
C SER A 372 -19.76 -6.11 3.18
N VAL A 373 -19.97 -5.31 4.23
CA VAL A 373 -21.28 -4.79 4.64
C VAL A 373 -21.21 -3.28 4.61
N VAL A 374 -22.11 -2.65 3.85
CA VAL A 374 -22.15 -1.21 3.62
C VAL A 374 -23.50 -0.67 4.07
N THR A 375 -23.48 0.39 4.86
CA THR A 375 -24.70 1.11 5.25
C THR A 375 -25.19 1.97 4.09
N LEU A 376 -26.48 1.90 3.79
CA LEU A 376 -27.15 2.75 2.80
C LEU A 376 -28.00 3.79 3.52
N LYS A 377 -27.97 5.05 3.07
CA LYS A 377 -28.79 6.13 3.57
C LYS A 377 -29.46 6.87 2.43
N ALA A 378 -30.71 7.25 2.59
CA ALA A 378 -31.44 8.08 1.65
C ALA A 378 -32.61 8.81 2.34
N GLN A 379 -33.10 9.87 1.74
CA GLN A 379 -34.30 10.57 2.21
C GLN A 379 -35.22 10.89 1.03
N ALA A 380 -36.50 10.59 1.16
CA ALA A 380 -37.56 11.08 0.26
C ALA A 380 -38.35 12.17 0.96
N VAL A 381 -38.63 13.23 0.27
CA VAL A 381 -39.38 14.39 0.79
C VAL A 381 -40.56 14.73 -0.13
N ASP A 382 -41.63 15.26 0.42
CA ASP A 382 -42.69 15.90 -0.37
C ASP A 382 -42.18 17.23 -0.93
N GLY A 383 -42.39 17.44 -2.23
CA GLY A 383 -41.92 18.62 -2.92
C GLY A 383 -40.54 18.46 -3.58
N ILE A 384 -39.88 19.54 -3.85
CA ILE A 384 -38.62 19.60 -4.57
C ILE A 384 -37.47 19.58 -3.58
N PRO A 385 -36.57 18.58 -3.66
CA PRO A 385 -35.41 18.52 -2.77
C PRO A 385 -34.47 19.71 -3.01
N ALA A 386 -34.23 20.50 -1.97
CA ALA A 386 -33.17 21.48 -1.97
C ALA A 386 -31.83 20.79 -1.72
N LEU A 387 -30.84 21.15 -2.52
CA LEU A 387 -29.44 20.70 -2.31
C LEU A 387 -28.72 21.67 -1.38
N SER A 388 -27.62 21.25 -0.83
CA SER A 388 -26.76 22.11 -0.03
C SER A 388 -26.39 23.38 -0.81
N ALA A 389 -26.44 24.55 -0.15
CA ALA A 389 -26.00 25.80 -0.72
C ALA A 389 -24.51 25.73 -1.11
N SER A 390 -24.15 26.44 -2.18
CA SER A 390 -22.76 26.61 -2.60
C SER A 390 -22.44 28.12 -2.71
N ASN A 391 -21.15 28.46 -2.83
CA ASN A 391 -20.68 29.85 -2.91
C ASN A 391 -21.22 30.71 -1.78
N VAL A 392 -21.21 30.20 -0.55
CA VAL A 392 -21.72 30.91 0.63
C VAL A 392 -20.75 32.02 0.98
N THR A 393 -21.27 33.25 1.01
CA THR A 393 -20.58 34.48 1.38
C THR A 393 -21.31 35.16 2.54
N ALA A 394 -20.82 36.31 3.00
CA ALA A 394 -21.48 37.07 4.07
C ALA A 394 -22.83 37.63 3.64
N ASP A 395 -23.03 37.87 2.35
CA ASP A 395 -24.17 38.59 1.76
C ASP A 395 -24.96 37.76 0.74
N GLY A 396 -24.63 36.44 0.61
CA GLY A 396 -25.33 35.60 -0.36
C GLY A 396 -24.89 34.17 -0.40
N PHE A 397 -25.55 33.39 -1.23
CA PHE A 397 -25.22 31.99 -1.54
C PHE A 397 -25.88 31.57 -2.86
N THR A 398 -25.45 30.44 -3.41
CA THR A 398 -26.15 29.83 -4.54
C THR A 398 -27.09 28.75 -4.03
N ALA A 399 -28.39 28.96 -4.15
CA ALA A 399 -29.42 27.94 -3.92
C ALA A 399 -29.40 26.92 -5.07
N ARG A 400 -29.53 25.63 -4.74
CA ARG A 400 -29.52 24.52 -5.70
C ARG A 400 -30.67 23.58 -5.44
N TRP A 401 -31.17 22.95 -6.50
CA TRP A 401 -32.24 21.94 -6.41
C TRP A 401 -32.10 20.86 -7.48
N VAL A 402 -32.87 19.81 -7.33
CA VAL A 402 -32.99 18.76 -8.35
C VAL A 402 -34.20 19.08 -9.21
N ASP A 403 -34.05 19.13 -10.54
CA ASP A 403 -35.17 19.21 -11.45
C ASP A 403 -35.89 17.84 -11.52
N VAL A 404 -36.99 17.74 -10.78
CA VAL A 404 -37.81 16.50 -10.71
C VAL A 404 -38.95 16.55 -11.75
N ASP A 405 -39.32 17.72 -12.25
CA ASP A 405 -40.34 17.92 -13.27
C ASP A 405 -39.69 18.24 -14.62
N LYS A 406 -39.27 17.19 -15.32
CA LYS A 406 -38.58 17.28 -16.63
C LYS A 406 -39.41 18.01 -17.74
N ASN A 407 -40.58 18.52 -17.42
CA ASN A 407 -41.48 19.22 -18.34
C ASN A 407 -41.23 20.73 -18.41
N GLY A 408 -40.23 21.26 -17.73
CA GLY A 408 -39.82 22.68 -17.86
C GLY A 408 -40.66 23.65 -17.08
N GLY A 409 -41.30 23.24 -16.02
CA GLY A 409 -42.12 24.10 -15.14
C GLY A 409 -41.30 25.15 -14.37
N ASP A 410 -41.98 26.01 -13.66
CA ASP A 410 -41.42 26.98 -12.76
C ASP A 410 -41.53 26.49 -11.31
N TYR A 411 -40.46 26.66 -10.54
CA TYR A 411 -40.46 26.42 -9.11
C TYR A 411 -40.54 27.74 -8.33
N THR A 412 -40.99 27.63 -7.08
CA THR A 412 -41.00 28.77 -6.16
C THR A 412 -39.84 28.58 -5.18
N LEU A 413 -38.86 29.47 -5.24
CA LEU A 413 -37.76 29.54 -4.30
C LEU A 413 -38.14 30.40 -3.09
N ASN A 414 -38.18 29.78 -1.91
CA ASN A 414 -38.33 30.46 -0.64
C ASN A 414 -36.95 30.52 0.07
N VAL A 415 -36.62 31.69 0.59
CA VAL A 415 -35.47 31.89 1.48
C VAL A 415 -36.02 32.48 2.78
N TYR A 416 -35.66 31.84 3.89
CA TYR A 416 -36.10 32.19 5.22
C TYR A 416 -34.93 32.72 6.06
N LEU A 417 -35.25 33.61 7.02
CA LEU A 417 -34.30 33.96 8.08
C LEU A 417 -33.98 32.76 8.97
N ALA A 418 -33.08 32.92 9.90
CA ALA A 418 -32.64 31.87 10.82
C ALA A 418 -33.77 31.29 11.70
N ASP A 419 -34.87 32.01 11.85
CA ASP A 419 -36.08 31.55 12.54
C ASP A 419 -36.86 30.45 11.77
N GLY A 420 -36.51 30.23 10.51
CA GLY A 420 -37.09 29.20 9.64
C GLY A 420 -38.52 29.50 9.17
N THR A 421 -39.08 30.65 9.51
CA THR A 421 -40.49 31.00 9.23
C THR A 421 -40.66 32.35 8.52
N THR A 422 -39.80 33.32 8.80
CA THR A 422 -39.83 34.65 8.20
C THR A 422 -39.13 34.67 6.86
N LEU A 423 -39.84 35.02 5.77
CA LEU A 423 -39.23 35.13 4.44
C LEU A 423 -38.28 36.33 4.38
N VAL A 424 -37.13 36.10 3.75
CA VAL A 424 -36.21 37.19 3.40
C VAL A 424 -36.89 38.16 2.41
N PRO A 425 -36.73 39.49 2.55
CA PRO A 425 -37.26 40.45 1.59
C PRO A 425 -36.88 40.10 0.15
N GLY A 426 -37.87 40.20 -0.75
CA GLY A 426 -37.70 39.81 -2.17
C GLY A 426 -37.96 38.33 -2.50
N PHE A 427 -38.31 37.50 -1.51
CA PHE A 427 -38.78 36.12 -1.69
C PHE A 427 -40.28 36.05 -1.26
N PRO A 428 -41.06 35.11 -1.85
CA PRO A 428 -40.65 34.04 -2.78
C PRO A 428 -40.31 34.52 -4.19
N LYS A 429 -39.46 33.78 -4.93
CA LYS A 429 -39.16 34.01 -6.35
C LYS A 429 -39.54 32.82 -7.21
N ALA A 430 -40.13 33.10 -8.38
CA ALA A 430 -40.28 32.07 -9.41
C ALA A 430 -38.92 31.81 -10.09
N VAL A 431 -38.51 30.55 -10.19
CA VAL A 431 -37.26 30.13 -10.83
C VAL A 431 -37.54 28.98 -11.79
N LYS A 432 -36.80 28.91 -12.89
CA LYS A 432 -36.96 27.81 -13.85
C LYS A 432 -36.43 26.49 -13.23
N ALA A 433 -37.24 25.47 -13.26
CA ALA A 433 -36.85 24.14 -12.78
C ALA A 433 -35.53 23.65 -13.41
N ALA A 434 -35.42 23.81 -14.74
CA ALA A 434 -34.25 23.41 -15.51
C ALA A 434 -32.96 24.16 -15.18
N ALA A 435 -33.06 25.34 -14.52
CA ALA A 435 -31.87 26.10 -14.12
C ALA A 435 -31.07 25.40 -13.00
N GLN A 436 -31.74 24.62 -12.17
CA GLN A 436 -31.21 23.83 -11.05
C GLN A 436 -30.37 24.61 -10.03
N GLN A 437 -30.29 25.94 -10.18
CA GLN A 437 -29.63 26.87 -9.26
C GLN A 437 -30.11 28.29 -9.44
N TYR A 438 -29.96 29.07 -8.36
CA TYR A 438 -30.24 30.51 -8.34
C TYR A 438 -29.26 31.20 -7.38
N ALA A 439 -28.63 32.29 -7.85
CA ALA A 439 -27.79 33.11 -6.98
C ALA A 439 -28.67 33.99 -6.11
N VAL A 440 -28.61 33.81 -4.82
CA VAL A 440 -29.22 34.67 -3.80
C VAL A 440 -28.16 35.68 -3.40
N THR A 441 -28.39 36.95 -3.66
CA THR A 441 -27.47 38.07 -3.37
C THR A 441 -28.18 39.14 -2.54
N ASP A 442 -27.41 40.09 -2.06
CA ASP A 442 -27.91 41.28 -1.35
C ASP A 442 -28.68 40.92 -0.06
N LEU A 443 -28.24 39.85 0.61
CA LEU A 443 -28.72 39.52 1.94
C LEU A 443 -28.15 40.55 2.93
N GLU A 444 -29.01 41.39 3.51
CA GLU A 444 -28.60 42.32 4.55
C GLU A 444 -28.15 41.56 5.81
N TYR A 445 -27.01 41.95 6.36
CA TYR A 445 -26.57 41.49 7.68
C TYR A 445 -27.58 41.99 8.73
N LEU A 446 -28.43 41.09 9.21
CA LEU A 446 -29.17 41.37 10.45
C LEU A 446 -28.16 41.10 11.60
N THR A 447 -27.41 42.15 11.96
CA THR A 447 -26.70 42.18 13.24
C THR A 447 -27.73 42.27 14.34
N GLU A 448 -27.78 41.25 15.22
CA GLU A 448 -28.33 41.43 16.55
C GLU A 448 -27.45 42.40 17.34
#